data_000342bf0509d745cd5b7f4f10b80896
#
_entry.id   000342bf0509d745cd5b7f4f10b80896
#
_cell.length_a   1.000
_cell.length_b   1.000
_cell.length_c   1.000
_cell.angle_alpha   90.00
_cell.angle_beta   90.00
_cell.angle_gamma   90.00
#
_symmetry.space_group_name_H-M   'P 1'
#
loop_
_entity.id
_entity.type
_entity.pdbx_description
1 polymer ?
#
loop_
_entity_poly.entity_id
_entity_poly.type
_entity_poly.pdbx_seq_one_letter_code
_entity_poly.pdbx_strand_id
1 'polypeptide(L)'
;LQGLAGCANVAMGIVPCGSGNDFVRSFPECDFSDLELQINAEERPIDLIRFNDQWSANICNAGLDADVCKNMSRYKRLPLVSGSGAYIMALIAAFFRPMGKKAHIVLDDGRVMDENILILVMSNGGFYGGGWNSAPKFNVEDGLMDLCIVRTISRLRMLKVIGKFQKGLHVGDPTLEDCVIYTRCRSLTIDFESPTNLNSDGEMSESTHVEAAIVPLALPLILPRRKD
;
A
#
# COMPACT_ATOMS: atom_id res chain seq x y z
N LEU A 1 10.29 4.51 10.67
CA LEU A 1 9.12 3.93 11.31
C LEU A 1 9.48 2.77 12.23
N GLN A 2 10.29 1.80 11.78
CA GLN A 2 10.65 0.59 12.54
C GLN A 2 11.24 0.88 13.95
N GLY A 3 11.96 1.99 14.10
CA GLY A 3 12.54 2.40 15.39
C GLY A 3 11.62 3.27 16.25
N LEU A 4 10.45 3.68 15.73
CA LEU A 4 9.51 4.55 16.44
C LEU A 4 8.29 3.80 16.97
N ALA A 5 7.84 2.78 16.24
CA ALA A 5 6.67 2.01 16.60
C ALA A 5 6.84 1.34 17.97
N GLY A 6 5.89 1.56 18.88
CA GLY A 6 5.93 1.06 20.24
C GLY A 6 6.80 1.88 21.22
N CYS A 7 7.45 2.95 20.78
CA CYS A 7 8.17 3.86 21.68
C CYS A 7 7.18 4.81 22.38
N ALA A 8 7.37 4.99 23.68
CA ALA A 8 6.61 6.00 24.44
C ALA A 8 7.20 7.41 24.22
N ASN A 9 6.34 8.43 24.24
CA ASN A 9 6.73 9.84 24.19
C ASN A 9 7.48 10.24 22.91
N VAL A 10 7.15 9.66 21.78
CA VAL A 10 7.68 10.04 20.46
C VAL A 10 6.53 10.32 19.50
N ALA A 11 6.73 11.28 18.61
CA ALA A 11 5.83 11.57 17.51
C ALA A 11 6.59 11.54 16.18
N MET A 12 5.94 11.13 15.11
CA MET A 12 6.52 11.08 13.77
C MET A 12 6.21 12.37 13.01
N GLY A 13 7.27 13.11 12.63
CA GLY A 13 7.20 14.16 11.63
C GLY A 13 7.56 13.59 10.24
N ILE A 14 7.06 14.18 9.17
CA ILE A 14 7.33 13.76 7.80
C ILE A 14 7.92 14.91 6.99
N VAL A 15 9.04 14.66 6.33
CA VAL A 15 9.62 15.58 5.35
C VAL A 15 9.46 14.94 3.96
N PRO A 16 8.59 15.50 3.08
CA PRO A 16 8.26 14.89 1.80
C PRO A 16 9.36 15.11 0.76
N CYS A 17 10.47 14.38 0.88
CA CYS A 17 11.63 14.46 -0.03
C CYS A 17 11.72 13.27 -1.01
N GLY A 18 10.77 12.37 -0.98
CA GLY A 18 10.70 11.19 -1.86
C GLY A 18 10.11 11.51 -3.23
N SER A 19 10.19 10.55 -4.16
CA SER A 19 9.61 10.68 -5.51
C SER A 19 8.09 10.50 -5.55
N GLY A 20 7.51 9.78 -4.59
CA GLY A 20 6.06 9.49 -4.52
C GLY A 20 5.34 10.40 -3.53
N ASN A 21 5.89 10.48 -2.31
CA ASN A 21 5.31 11.19 -1.17
C ASN A 21 3.82 10.80 -0.95
N ASP A 22 3.54 9.50 -1.05
CA ASP A 22 2.17 9.02 -1.16
C ASP A 22 1.41 9.10 0.17
N PHE A 23 2.09 8.85 1.30
CA PHE A 23 1.42 8.88 2.60
C PHE A 23 0.90 10.29 2.95
N VAL A 24 1.66 11.35 2.64
CA VAL A 24 1.22 12.72 2.90
C VAL A 24 0.01 13.14 2.05
N ARG A 25 -0.27 12.45 0.95
CA ARG A 25 -1.49 12.67 0.14
C ARG A 25 -2.77 12.26 0.88
N SER A 26 -2.64 11.43 1.92
CA SER A 26 -3.76 11.06 2.79
C SER A 26 -4.21 12.21 3.70
N PHE A 27 -3.44 13.32 3.74
CA PHE A 27 -3.70 14.49 4.58
C PHE A 27 -3.63 15.78 3.73
N PRO A 28 -4.60 15.99 2.83
CA PRO A 28 -4.55 17.12 1.88
C PRO A 28 -4.62 18.49 2.55
N GLU A 29 -5.09 18.55 3.80
CA GLU A 29 -5.18 19.78 4.62
C GLU A 29 -3.85 20.15 5.29
N CYS A 30 -2.81 19.29 5.21
CA CYS A 30 -1.54 19.48 5.88
C CYS A 30 -0.43 19.91 4.91
N ASP A 31 0.44 20.82 5.35
CA ASP A 31 1.65 21.22 4.62
C ASP A 31 2.91 20.64 5.27
N PHE A 32 3.21 19.40 4.94
CA PHE A 32 4.39 18.70 5.46
C PHE A 32 5.73 19.27 4.94
N SER A 33 5.72 20.20 4.00
CA SER A 33 6.95 20.87 3.52
C SER A 33 7.37 22.01 4.44
N ASP A 34 6.47 22.53 5.25
CA ASP A 34 6.71 23.61 6.22
C ASP A 34 7.16 23.01 7.56
N LEU A 35 8.49 23.02 7.81
CA LEU A 35 9.08 22.48 9.03
C LEU A 35 8.78 23.32 10.27
N GLU A 36 8.63 24.65 10.13
CA GLU A 36 8.28 25.52 11.24
C GLU A 36 6.84 25.25 11.70
N LEU A 37 5.96 25.04 10.75
CA LEU A 37 4.59 24.63 11.03
C LEU A 37 4.54 23.26 11.71
N GLN A 38 5.39 22.30 11.30
CA GLN A 38 5.44 20.97 11.93
C GLN A 38 5.88 21.04 13.41
N ILE A 39 6.87 21.88 13.77
CA ILE A 39 7.37 21.99 15.15
C ILE A 39 6.26 22.40 16.13
N ASN A 40 5.29 23.20 15.67
CA ASN A 40 4.20 23.74 16.48
C ASN A 40 2.85 23.06 16.20
N ALA A 41 2.85 21.98 15.43
CA ALA A 41 1.63 21.33 15.00
C ALA A 41 1.06 20.35 16.05
N GLU A 42 -0.20 20.01 15.87
CA GLU A 42 -0.91 19.02 16.68
C GLU A 42 -0.39 17.62 16.39
N GLU A 43 -0.27 16.82 17.44
CA GLU A 43 0.00 15.39 17.35
C GLU A 43 -1.33 14.62 17.37
N ARG A 44 -1.54 13.74 16.39
CA ARG A 44 -2.69 12.82 16.37
C ARG A 44 -2.19 11.39 16.25
N PRO A 45 -2.65 10.50 17.15
CA PRO A 45 -2.29 9.10 17.03
C PRO A 45 -2.94 8.48 15.80
N ILE A 46 -2.16 7.73 15.03
CA ILE A 46 -2.61 6.97 13.87
C ILE A 46 -2.41 5.48 14.09
N ASP A 47 -3.17 4.72 13.35
CA ASP A 47 -3.02 3.27 13.27
C ASP A 47 -1.75 2.92 12.49
N LEU A 48 -1.18 1.75 12.79
CA LEU A 48 -0.09 1.16 12.02
C LEU A 48 -0.45 -0.27 11.63
N ILE A 49 0.00 -0.71 10.45
CA ILE A 49 -0.04 -2.11 10.09
C ILE A 49 1.22 -2.79 10.65
N ARG A 50 1.05 -3.82 11.48
CA ARG A 50 2.11 -4.78 11.76
C ARG A 50 2.06 -5.84 10.66
N PHE A 51 3.15 -5.97 9.93
CA PHE A 51 3.28 -6.82 8.76
C PHE A 51 4.46 -7.76 8.97
N ASN A 52 4.19 -9.01 9.33
CA ASN A 52 5.18 -9.91 9.90
C ASN A 52 5.95 -9.19 11.05
N ASP A 53 7.27 -9.08 10.94
CA ASP A 53 8.12 -8.41 11.94
C ASP A 53 8.37 -6.93 11.64
N GLN A 54 7.64 -6.33 10.68
CA GLN A 54 7.81 -4.95 10.24
C GLN A 54 6.58 -4.10 10.56
N TRP A 55 6.77 -2.79 10.55
CA TRP A 55 5.71 -1.80 10.67
C TRP A 55 5.53 -1.02 9.37
N SER A 56 4.29 -0.74 9.03
CA SER A 56 3.91 0.12 7.91
C SER A 56 2.90 1.15 8.39
N ALA A 57 3.10 2.41 8.00
CA ALA A 57 2.15 3.49 8.27
C ALA A 57 1.16 3.66 7.12
N ASN A 58 1.56 3.25 5.92
CA ASN A 58 0.80 3.50 4.71
C ASN A 58 0.25 2.21 4.09
N ILE A 59 1.06 1.45 3.39
CA ILE A 59 0.57 0.33 2.56
C ILE A 59 1.56 -0.84 2.52
N CYS A 60 1.00 -2.05 2.66
CA CYS A 60 1.66 -3.30 2.32
C CYS A 60 1.00 -3.92 1.10
N ASN A 61 1.79 -4.42 0.15
CA ASN A 61 1.24 -5.03 -1.04
C ASN A 61 1.99 -6.28 -1.50
N ALA A 62 1.32 -7.09 -2.30
CA ALA A 62 1.85 -8.30 -2.92
C ALA A 62 1.33 -8.44 -4.35
N GLY A 63 2.07 -9.15 -5.19
CA GLY A 63 1.68 -9.44 -6.57
C GLY A 63 2.36 -8.56 -7.60
N LEU A 64 1.64 -8.19 -8.66
CA LEU A 64 2.20 -7.51 -9.83
C LEU A 64 2.91 -6.19 -9.49
N ASP A 65 2.34 -5.40 -8.63
CA ASP A 65 2.88 -4.10 -8.22
C ASP A 65 4.15 -4.24 -7.39
N ALA A 66 4.22 -5.20 -6.46
CA ALA A 66 5.45 -5.55 -5.75
C ALA A 66 6.53 -6.07 -6.72
N ASP A 67 6.15 -6.90 -7.70
CA ASP A 67 7.06 -7.37 -8.76
C ASP A 67 7.58 -6.21 -9.62
N VAL A 68 6.74 -5.22 -9.94
CA VAL A 68 7.14 -4.00 -10.66
C VAL A 68 8.12 -3.19 -9.83
N CYS A 69 7.85 -2.96 -8.55
CA CYS A 69 8.74 -2.23 -7.64
C CYS A 69 10.11 -2.89 -7.53
N LYS A 70 10.16 -4.22 -7.35
CA LYS A 70 11.42 -4.99 -7.32
C LYS A 70 12.22 -4.83 -8.61
N ASN A 71 11.56 -4.91 -9.76
CA ASN A 71 12.22 -4.78 -11.06
C ASN A 71 12.62 -3.32 -11.37
N MET A 72 11.83 -2.33 -10.94
CA MET A 72 12.14 -0.92 -11.15
C MET A 72 13.50 -0.54 -10.55
N SER A 73 13.85 -1.03 -9.35
CA SER A 73 15.13 -0.79 -8.73
C SER A 73 16.31 -1.32 -9.57
N ARG A 74 16.10 -2.39 -10.35
CA ARG A 74 17.07 -2.94 -11.29
C ARG A 74 17.20 -2.07 -12.55
N TYR A 75 16.09 -1.56 -13.09
CA TYR A 75 16.10 -0.71 -14.29
C TYR A 75 16.64 0.71 -14.02
N LYS A 76 16.46 1.24 -12.81
CA LYS A 76 17.07 2.52 -12.39
C LYS A 76 18.61 2.52 -12.43
N ARG A 77 19.24 1.35 -12.42
CA ARG A 77 20.72 1.21 -12.52
C ARG A 77 21.22 1.26 -13.97
N LEU A 78 20.33 1.25 -14.96
CA LEU A 78 20.73 1.32 -16.38
C LEU A 78 21.09 2.76 -16.75
N PRO A 79 22.21 2.98 -17.46
CA PRO A 79 22.57 4.31 -17.96
C PRO A 79 21.47 4.81 -18.91
N LEU A 80 21.19 6.11 -18.88
CA LEU A 80 20.20 6.81 -19.72
C LEU A 80 18.71 6.51 -19.40
N VAL A 81 18.40 5.76 -18.35
CA VAL A 81 17.01 5.49 -17.97
C VAL A 81 16.61 6.41 -16.82
N SER A 82 15.62 7.28 -17.08
CA SER A 82 14.99 8.11 -16.03
C SER A 82 14.13 7.26 -15.09
N GLY A 83 13.79 7.79 -13.90
CA GLY A 83 12.91 7.10 -12.96
C GLY A 83 11.56 6.67 -13.57
N SER A 84 10.96 7.54 -14.40
CA SER A 84 9.71 7.24 -15.13
C SER A 84 9.93 6.19 -16.22
N GLY A 85 11.07 6.21 -16.91
CA GLY A 85 11.43 5.20 -17.91
C GLY A 85 11.64 3.82 -17.29
N ALA A 86 12.30 3.76 -16.12
CA ALA A 86 12.48 2.50 -15.39
C ALA A 86 11.15 1.89 -14.96
N TYR A 87 10.20 2.72 -14.54
CA TYR A 87 8.85 2.27 -14.17
C TYR A 87 8.11 1.68 -15.38
N ILE A 88 8.12 2.38 -16.53
CA ILE A 88 7.47 1.90 -17.75
C ILE A 88 8.11 0.58 -18.22
N MET A 89 9.43 0.47 -18.19
CA MET A 89 10.12 -0.78 -18.55
C MET A 89 9.74 -1.93 -17.60
N ALA A 90 9.65 -1.67 -16.30
CA ALA A 90 9.26 -2.67 -15.31
C ALA A 90 7.79 -3.11 -15.52
N LEU A 91 6.90 -2.19 -15.83
CA LEU A 91 5.50 -2.46 -16.13
C LEU A 91 5.33 -3.30 -17.41
N ILE A 92 6.06 -2.95 -18.48
CA ILE A 92 6.07 -3.72 -19.74
C ILE A 92 6.62 -5.13 -19.49
N ALA A 93 7.73 -5.26 -18.78
CA ALA A 93 8.30 -6.56 -18.46
C ALA A 93 7.35 -7.42 -17.62
N ALA A 94 6.67 -6.82 -16.66
CA ALA A 94 5.67 -7.51 -15.83
C ALA A 94 4.45 -7.95 -16.66
N PHE A 95 4.04 -7.14 -17.65
CA PHE A 95 2.92 -7.46 -18.53
C PHE A 95 3.13 -8.74 -19.35
N PHE A 96 4.38 -9.09 -19.69
CA PHE A 96 4.71 -10.30 -20.47
C PHE A 96 5.02 -11.52 -19.60
N ARG A 97 5.10 -11.39 -18.28
CA ARG A 97 5.32 -12.51 -17.37
C ARG A 97 4.03 -13.24 -17.01
N PRO A 98 4.09 -14.49 -16.51
CA PRO A 98 2.95 -15.14 -15.88
C PRO A 98 2.40 -14.23 -14.78
N MET A 99 1.11 -13.96 -14.83
CA MET A 99 0.41 -13.14 -13.85
C MET A 99 -0.39 -14.03 -12.91
N GLY A 100 -0.47 -13.61 -11.67
CA GLY A 100 -1.25 -14.29 -10.65
C GLY A 100 -0.41 -15.09 -9.67
N LYS A 101 -0.80 -14.96 -8.41
CA LYS A 101 -0.26 -15.69 -7.27
C LYS A 101 -1.43 -16.35 -6.56
N LYS A 102 -1.38 -17.66 -6.40
CA LYS A 102 -2.39 -18.35 -5.62
C LYS A 102 -2.14 -18.09 -4.14
N ALA A 103 -3.18 -17.69 -3.45
CA ALA A 103 -3.15 -17.31 -2.06
C ALA A 103 -4.37 -17.86 -1.32
N HIS A 104 -4.12 -18.44 -0.16
CA HIS A 104 -5.11 -18.76 0.85
C HIS A 104 -5.12 -17.64 1.88
N ILE A 105 -6.26 -16.97 2.05
CA ILE A 105 -6.39 -15.77 2.86
C ILE A 105 -7.44 -16.02 3.94
N VAL A 106 -7.09 -15.79 5.19
CA VAL A 106 -8.01 -15.91 6.33
C VAL A 106 -8.10 -14.56 7.03
N LEU A 107 -9.30 -14.04 7.19
CA LEU A 107 -9.56 -12.79 7.90
C LEU A 107 -9.93 -13.03 9.36
N ASP A 108 -9.82 -11.98 10.19
CA ASP A 108 -10.17 -12.00 11.62
C ASP A 108 -11.62 -12.35 11.93
N ASP A 109 -12.54 -12.16 11.00
CA ASP A 109 -13.94 -12.54 11.10
C ASP A 109 -14.25 -14.00 10.68
N GLY A 110 -13.21 -14.76 10.34
CA GLY A 110 -13.32 -16.16 9.93
C GLY A 110 -13.63 -16.37 8.44
N ARG A 111 -13.74 -15.33 7.65
CA ARG A 111 -13.86 -15.47 6.18
C ARG A 111 -12.57 -16.05 5.61
N VAL A 112 -12.72 -17.04 4.74
CA VAL A 112 -11.62 -17.69 4.02
C VAL A 112 -11.79 -17.46 2.54
N MET A 113 -10.70 -17.12 1.86
CA MET A 113 -10.70 -16.88 0.41
C MET A 113 -9.49 -17.60 -0.21
N ASP A 114 -9.78 -18.44 -1.21
CA ASP A 114 -8.75 -19.06 -2.06
C ASP A 114 -8.75 -18.34 -3.41
N GLU A 115 -7.75 -17.50 -3.63
CA GLU A 115 -7.75 -16.59 -4.76
C GLU A 115 -6.47 -16.70 -5.60
N ASN A 116 -6.62 -16.49 -6.90
CA ASN A 116 -5.49 -16.26 -7.78
C ASN A 116 -5.34 -14.75 -7.99
N ILE A 117 -4.50 -14.13 -7.21
CA ILE A 117 -4.37 -12.68 -7.09
C ILE A 117 -3.43 -12.11 -8.16
N LEU A 118 -3.84 -11.03 -8.79
CA LEU A 118 -2.99 -10.15 -9.59
C LEU A 118 -2.32 -9.09 -8.72
N ILE A 119 -3.11 -8.43 -7.89
CA ILE A 119 -2.68 -7.39 -6.93
C ILE A 119 -3.42 -7.66 -5.61
N LEU A 120 -2.69 -7.56 -4.51
CA LEU A 120 -3.24 -7.54 -3.16
C LEU A 120 -2.63 -6.35 -2.44
N VAL A 121 -3.47 -5.50 -1.88
CA VAL A 121 -3.06 -4.31 -1.13
C VAL A 121 -3.74 -4.30 0.22
N MET A 122 -2.97 -4.14 1.27
CA MET A 122 -3.38 -3.90 2.64
C MET A 122 -3.03 -2.46 2.97
N SER A 123 -4.04 -1.65 3.25
CA SER A 123 -3.90 -0.20 3.34
C SER A 123 -4.33 0.33 4.69
N ASN A 124 -3.51 1.20 5.26
CA ASN A 124 -3.87 2.14 6.32
C ASN A 124 -4.06 3.55 5.74
N GLY A 125 -3.16 3.99 4.85
CA GLY A 125 -3.34 5.19 4.03
C GLY A 125 -3.98 4.90 2.67
N GLY A 126 -4.32 5.97 1.92
CA GLY A 126 -5.07 5.85 0.66
C GLY A 126 -4.24 5.65 -0.59
N PHE A 127 -2.97 6.07 -0.60
CA PHE A 127 -2.22 6.27 -1.83
C PHE A 127 -0.86 5.56 -1.82
N TYR A 128 -0.45 5.04 -2.99
CA TYR A 128 0.87 4.47 -3.21
C TYR A 128 1.32 4.61 -4.67
N GLY A 129 2.56 4.26 -4.96
CA GLY A 129 3.06 4.18 -6.33
C GLY A 129 3.05 5.50 -7.12
N GLY A 130 3.11 6.66 -6.42
CA GLY A 130 3.08 7.98 -7.03
C GLY A 130 1.66 8.52 -7.24
N GLY A 131 0.73 8.19 -6.35
CA GLY A 131 -0.63 8.73 -6.32
C GLY A 131 -1.73 7.78 -6.78
N TRP A 132 -1.47 6.48 -6.81
CA TRP A 132 -2.52 5.48 -7.04
C TRP A 132 -3.37 5.32 -5.79
N ASN A 133 -4.68 5.45 -5.94
CA ASN A 133 -5.63 5.38 -4.83
C ASN A 133 -6.19 3.96 -4.70
N SER A 134 -5.51 3.11 -3.91
CA SER A 134 -5.93 1.72 -3.67
C SER A 134 -7.02 1.57 -2.63
N ALA A 135 -7.13 2.52 -1.72
CA ALA A 135 -8.08 2.51 -0.62
C ALA A 135 -8.84 3.84 -0.52
N PRO A 136 -9.85 4.08 -1.39
CA PRO A 136 -10.58 5.35 -1.41
C PRO A 136 -11.44 5.61 -0.16
N LYS A 137 -11.60 4.60 0.70
CA LYS A 137 -12.37 4.69 1.96
C LYS A 137 -11.48 4.59 3.20
N PHE A 138 -10.16 4.75 3.04
CA PHE A 138 -9.21 4.64 4.13
C PHE A 138 -9.53 5.59 5.29
N ASN A 139 -9.16 5.17 6.48
CA ASN A 139 -9.13 6.03 7.66
C ASN A 139 -8.01 5.52 8.58
N VAL A 140 -7.05 6.38 8.87
CA VAL A 140 -5.84 6.03 9.62
C VAL A 140 -6.06 5.95 11.14
N GLU A 141 -7.31 6.06 11.62
CA GLU A 141 -7.65 6.18 13.04
C GLU A 141 -8.83 5.27 13.46
N ASP A 142 -9.35 4.40 12.57
CA ASP A 142 -10.56 3.61 12.85
C ASP A 142 -10.31 2.16 13.28
N GLY A 143 -9.03 1.80 13.43
CA GLY A 143 -8.61 0.46 13.85
C GLY A 143 -8.91 -0.62 12.81
N LEU A 144 -9.04 -0.26 11.53
CA LEU A 144 -9.30 -1.17 10.43
C LEU A 144 -8.28 -0.99 9.31
N MET A 145 -7.93 -2.08 8.68
CA MET A 145 -7.12 -2.13 7.47
C MET A 145 -8.02 -2.35 6.28
N ASP A 146 -7.85 -1.55 5.22
CA ASP A 146 -8.54 -1.75 3.95
C ASP A 146 -7.80 -2.82 3.13
N LEU A 147 -8.50 -3.89 2.78
CA LEU A 147 -7.99 -4.97 1.94
C LEU A 147 -8.59 -4.87 0.54
N CYS A 148 -7.74 -4.63 -0.46
CA CYS A 148 -8.12 -4.64 -1.86
C CYS A 148 -7.41 -5.79 -2.59
N ILE A 149 -8.18 -6.68 -3.19
CA ILE A 149 -7.67 -7.80 -4.00
C ILE A 149 -8.19 -7.63 -5.42
N VAL A 150 -7.28 -7.62 -6.38
CA VAL A 150 -7.60 -7.76 -7.81
C VAL A 150 -7.24 -9.18 -8.21
N ARG A 151 -8.25 -9.96 -8.63
CA ARG A 151 -8.06 -11.31 -9.15
C ARG A 151 -7.28 -11.30 -10.46
N THR A 152 -6.66 -12.41 -10.80
CA THR A 152 -6.03 -12.57 -12.11
C THR A 152 -7.08 -12.49 -13.23
N ILE A 153 -6.85 -11.57 -14.15
CA ILE A 153 -7.72 -11.26 -15.29
C ILE A 153 -6.91 -11.25 -16.59
N SER A 154 -7.60 -11.19 -17.73
CA SER A 154 -6.93 -11.04 -19.02
C SER A 154 -6.17 -9.72 -19.12
N ARG A 155 -5.08 -9.71 -19.88
CA ARG A 155 -4.23 -8.52 -20.05
C ARG A 155 -4.97 -7.30 -20.58
N LEU A 156 -5.89 -7.49 -21.52
CA LEU A 156 -6.71 -6.39 -22.04
C LEU A 156 -7.66 -5.83 -20.98
N ARG A 157 -8.22 -6.69 -20.15
CA ARG A 157 -9.08 -6.27 -19.04
C ARG A 157 -8.28 -5.54 -17.96
N MET A 158 -7.07 -6.00 -17.69
CA MET A 158 -6.16 -5.36 -16.73
C MET A 158 -5.93 -3.88 -17.06
N LEU A 159 -5.77 -3.50 -18.33
CA LEU A 159 -5.60 -2.10 -18.72
C LEU A 159 -6.80 -1.22 -18.33
N LYS A 160 -8.01 -1.76 -18.40
CA LYS A 160 -9.24 -1.05 -17.96
C LYS A 160 -9.31 -0.93 -16.44
N VAL A 161 -8.99 -2.02 -15.73
CA VAL A 161 -8.97 -2.05 -14.26
C VAL A 161 -7.94 -1.08 -13.71
N ILE A 162 -6.72 -1.08 -14.25
CA ILE A 162 -5.63 -0.19 -13.84
C ILE A 162 -6.07 1.29 -13.86
N GLY A 163 -6.72 1.74 -14.92
CA GLY A 163 -7.15 3.13 -15.03
C GLY A 163 -8.20 3.55 -13.98
N LYS A 164 -9.08 2.62 -13.58
CA LYS A 164 -10.05 2.84 -12.51
C LYS A 164 -9.39 2.74 -11.13
N PHE A 165 -8.52 1.75 -10.94
CA PHE A 165 -7.76 1.52 -9.73
C PHE A 165 -6.89 2.73 -9.38
N GLN A 166 -6.21 3.31 -10.34
CA GLN A 166 -5.39 4.51 -10.15
C GLN A 166 -6.19 5.68 -9.56
N LYS A 167 -7.46 5.80 -9.94
CA LYS A 167 -8.35 6.89 -9.52
C LYS A 167 -9.22 6.57 -8.30
N GLY A 168 -9.08 5.38 -7.71
CA GLY A 168 -9.95 4.92 -6.62
C GLY A 168 -11.38 4.56 -7.07
N LEU A 169 -11.64 4.45 -8.36
CA LEU A 169 -12.96 4.18 -8.94
C LEU A 169 -13.27 2.68 -9.08
N HIS A 170 -12.42 1.82 -8.54
CA HIS A 170 -12.57 0.37 -8.59
C HIS A 170 -13.48 -0.16 -7.48
N VAL A 171 -13.64 0.58 -6.40
CA VAL A 171 -14.47 0.18 -5.25
C VAL A 171 -15.93 0.49 -5.53
N GLY A 172 -16.78 -0.54 -5.49
CA GLY A 172 -18.21 -0.41 -5.76
C GLY A 172 -18.58 -0.21 -7.23
N ASP A 173 -17.63 -0.48 -8.15
CA ASP A 173 -17.91 -0.47 -9.59
C ASP A 173 -18.53 -1.81 -10.01
N PRO A 174 -19.83 -1.84 -10.44
CA PRO A 174 -20.51 -3.08 -10.81
C PRO A 174 -19.81 -3.86 -11.95
N THR A 175 -19.02 -3.16 -12.79
CA THR A 175 -18.30 -3.81 -13.90
C THR A 175 -17.03 -4.52 -13.46
N LEU A 176 -16.65 -4.41 -12.19
CA LEU A 176 -15.43 -4.97 -11.60
C LEU A 176 -15.69 -5.92 -10.42
N GLU A 177 -16.94 -6.13 -10.01
CA GLU A 177 -17.31 -6.97 -8.85
C GLU A 177 -16.84 -8.43 -8.98
N ASP A 178 -16.73 -8.93 -10.21
CA ASP A 178 -16.22 -10.29 -10.46
C ASP A 178 -14.71 -10.42 -10.29
N CYS A 179 -13.96 -9.32 -10.30
CA CYS A 179 -12.50 -9.35 -10.24
C CYS A 179 -11.87 -8.47 -9.15
N VAL A 180 -12.64 -7.61 -8.50
CA VAL A 180 -12.17 -6.77 -7.39
C VAL A 180 -12.92 -7.14 -6.12
N ILE A 181 -12.19 -7.50 -5.09
CA ILE A 181 -12.68 -7.67 -3.72
C ILE A 181 -12.17 -6.49 -2.90
N TYR A 182 -13.08 -5.76 -2.25
CA TYR A 182 -12.71 -4.72 -1.31
C TYR A 182 -13.44 -4.96 0.00
N THR A 183 -12.69 -5.08 1.07
CA THR A 183 -13.21 -5.32 2.41
C THR A 183 -12.32 -4.69 3.46
N ARG A 184 -12.77 -4.67 4.71
CA ARG A 184 -12.02 -4.18 5.86
C ARG A 184 -11.87 -5.30 6.88
N CYS A 185 -10.73 -5.33 7.56
CA CYS A 185 -10.42 -6.30 8.60
C CYS A 185 -9.45 -5.70 9.63
N ARG A 186 -9.34 -6.34 10.79
CA ARG A 186 -8.34 -5.99 11.80
C ARG A 186 -7.06 -6.78 11.62
N SER A 187 -7.20 -8.02 11.18
CA SER A 187 -6.04 -8.86 10.87
C SER A 187 -6.35 -9.88 9.79
N LEU A 188 -5.31 -10.40 9.18
CA LEU A 188 -5.41 -11.48 8.22
C LEU A 188 -4.12 -12.30 8.21
N THR A 189 -4.23 -13.52 7.71
CA THR A 189 -3.10 -14.34 7.29
C THR A 189 -3.22 -14.66 5.82
N ILE A 190 -2.07 -14.77 5.14
CA ILE A 190 -2.00 -15.14 3.72
C ILE A 190 -0.94 -16.21 3.55
N ASP A 191 -1.32 -17.34 2.97
CA ASP A 191 -0.41 -18.39 2.53
C ASP A 191 -0.33 -18.42 1.01
N PHE A 192 0.84 -18.15 0.45
CA PHE A 192 1.10 -18.23 -0.99
C PHE A 192 1.63 -19.60 -1.38
N GLU A 193 1.19 -20.13 -2.52
CA GLU A 193 1.71 -21.41 -3.05
C GLU A 193 3.22 -21.38 -3.34
N SER A 194 3.79 -20.20 -3.58
CA SER A 194 5.22 -20.00 -3.87
C SER A 194 5.72 -18.68 -3.29
N PRO A 195 7.05 -18.53 -3.08
CA PRO A 195 7.62 -17.28 -2.63
C PRO A 195 7.13 -16.08 -3.47
N THR A 196 6.59 -15.10 -2.79
CA THR A 196 5.96 -13.93 -3.40
C THR A 196 6.64 -12.65 -2.91
N ASN A 197 6.90 -11.75 -3.85
CA ASN A 197 7.46 -10.44 -3.51
C ASN A 197 6.41 -9.62 -2.76
N LEU A 198 6.87 -9.02 -1.69
CA LEU A 198 6.10 -8.16 -0.80
C LEU A 198 6.76 -6.78 -0.76
N ASN A 199 5.96 -5.75 -0.61
CA ASN A 199 6.44 -4.40 -0.39
C ASN A 199 5.69 -3.79 0.80
N SER A 200 6.42 -3.18 1.73
CA SER A 200 5.88 -2.47 2.90
C SER A 200 6.49 -1.07 2.92
N ASP A 201 5.71 -0.05 2.63
CA ASP A 201 6.13 1.37 2.55
C ASP A 201 7.40 1.60 1.73
N GLY A 202 7.62 0.79 0.68
CA GLY A 202 8.81 0.85 -0.19
C GLY A 202 9.90 -0.17 0.14
N GLU A 203 9.86 -0.83 1.29
CA GLU A 203 10.80 -1.89 1.66
C GLU A 203 10.35 -3.22 1.07
N MET A 204 11.28 -3.87 0.35
CA MET A 204 11.00 -5.11 -0.37
C MET A 204 11.42 -6.34 0.45
N SER A 205 10.53 -7.31 0.52
CA SER A 205 10.80 -8.63 1.10
C SER A 205 10.21 -9.73 0.22
N GLU A 206 10.38 -10.99 0.63
CA GLU A 206 9.82 -12.15 -0.05
C GLU A 206 9.39 -13.17 0.99
N SER A 207 8.18 -13.71 0.87
CA SER A 207 7.66 -14.74 1.78
C SER A 207 6.62 -15.63 1.10
N THR A 208 6.40 -16.80 1.68
CA THR A 208 5.24 -17.66 1.40
C THR A 208 4.13 -17.47 2.42
N HIS A 209 4.42 -16.85 3.57
CA HIS A 209 3.45 -16.61 4.64
C HIS A 209 3.50 -15.15 5.07
N VAL A 210 2.32 -14.57 5.28
CA VAL A 210 2.14 -13.19 5.74
C VAL A 210 1.14 -13.17 6.87
N GLU A 211 1.52 -12.55 7.98
CA GLU A 211 0.63 -12.11 9.03
C GLU A 211 0.54 -10.58 9.00
N ALA A 212 -0.66 -10.04 8.90
CA ALA A 212 -0.88 -8.60 8.97
C ALA A 212 -1.98 -8.27 9.97
N ALA A 213 -1.75 -7.25 10.78
CA ALA A 213 -2.72 -6.76 11.75
C ALA A 213 -2.63 -5.24 11.89
N ILE A 214 -3.77 -4.58 12.00
CA ILE A 214 -3.81 -3.18 12.39
C ILE A 214 -3.57 -3.08 13.90
N VAL A 215 -2.70 -2.15 14.29
CA VAL A 215 -2.48 -1.77 15.69
C VAL A 215 -3.03 -0.37 15.85
N PRO A 216 -4.17 -0.23 16.53
CA PRO A 216 -4.85 1.05 16.63
C PRO A 216 -4.02 2.09 17.39
N LEU A 217 -4.02 3.32 16.87
CA LEU A 217 -3.44 4.51 17.48
C LEU A 217 -2.00 4.29 17.97
N ALA A 218 -1.21 3.53 17.20
CA ALA A 218 0.09 3.00 17.60
C ALA A 218 1.22 4.04 17.57
N LEU A 219 1.04 5.17 16.86
CA LEU A 219 2.07 6.19 16.73
C LEU A 219 1.45 7.57 16.54
N PRO A 220 1.80 8.57 17.38
CA PRO A 220 1.45 9.97 17.13
C PRO A 220 2.11 10.48 15.85
N LEU A 221 1.31 11.06 14.94
CA LEU A 221 1.73 11.76 13.73
C LEU A 221 1.56 13.27 13.93
N ILE A 222 2.59 14.02 13.60
CA ILE A 222 2.56 15.49 13.58
C ILE A 222 1.82 15.95 12.32
N LEU A 223 0.71 16.68 12.48
CA LEU A 223 -0.15 17.14 11.40
C LEU A 223 -0.05 18.66 11.22
N PRO A 224 0.81 19.15 10.29
CA PRO A 224 1.02 20.57 10.05
C PRO A 224 -0.13 21.18 9.25
N ARG A 225 -1.27 21.42 9.91
CA ARG A 225 -2.43 22.08 9.30
C ARG A 225 -2.20 23.58 9.18
N ARG A 226 -2.45 24.16 8.02
CA ARG A 226 -2.52 25.59 7.87
C ARG A 226 -3.71 26.11 8.68
N LYS A 227 -3.48 27.13 9.49
CA LYS A 227 -4.56 27.90 10.09
C LYS A 227 -5.12 28.80 8.99
N ASP A 228 -6.38 28.64 8.67
CA ASP A 228 -7.14 29.55 7.81
C ASP A 228 -7.16 30.98 8.38
#